data_b759a21633ffa93b59c16b89eb6bf021
#
_entry.id   b759a21633ffa93b59c16b89eb6bf021
#
_cell.length_a   1.000
_cell.length_b   1.000
_cell.length_c   1.000
_cell.angle_alpha   90.00
_cell.angle_beta   90.00
_cell.angle_gamma   90.00
#
_symmetry.space_group_name_H-M   'P 1'
#
loop_
_entity.id
_entity.type
_entity.pdbx_description
1 polymer ?
#
loop_
_entity_poly.entity_id
_entity_poly.type
_entity_poly.pdbx_seq_one_letter_code
_entity_poly.pdbx_strand_id
1 'polypeptide(L)'
;MSNIAYELFASRLKESMNQQQMKPIDLLHLAEEQNLKLGKSHISQYVNGKTMPRAEILQFLADALQVDADWLAGRTGSAQDFSSEKLNSGSTNLSSEFNFCPHPDTVNGSSAAGSVQSSAFSKRSDSVQKKSSSRQDGSDFFAPSASQPTLFKKSSKLNNVLYDVRGPVVDEAERMESSGVQILKLNIGNPAPFGFRTPDEVIYDMRQQLTECEGYSPAKGLFAARKAIMQYAQLKNIPNVTIEDIYTGNGVSELINLSMSALLDDGDEILIPSPDYPLWTACATLAGGKAVHYLCDEQADWYPDLADIQKKITRHTKAIVIINPNNPTGALYPKEVLEGIVEIARQHHLIIFSDEIYDRLVMDGGEHISIASLAPDLFCVTFSGLSKSHMIAGFRIGWMILSGNKAIAQDYIEGIRMLSNMRLCSNVPAQSIVQTALGGYQSVSNYLTPGGRIYEQRECIYQALKDIPGLSVVKPKAAFYMFPKLDVKKFHITNDEQFALDLLRDKKILLIHGGGFHWEQPDHFRVVYLPRIEVLKESADKIADFLSYYQQNRR
;
A
#
# COMPACT_ATOMS: atom_id res chain seq x y z
N MET A 1 21.85 9.25 19.80
CA MET A 1 23.15 8.52 19.78
C MET A 1 23.93 8.71 18.46
N SER A 2 23.32 9.04 17.32
CA SER A 2 24.02 9.19 16.02
C SER A 2 24.98 10.39 15.93
N ASN A 3 24.71 11.52 16.58
CA ASN A 3 25.58 12.70 16.48
C ASN A 3 26.93 12.51 17.18
N ILE A 4 26.96 11.85 18.34
CA ILE A 4 28.19 11.63 19.13
C ILE A 4 29.16 10.69 18.37
N ALA A 5 28.64 9.66 17.68
CA ALA A 5 29.47 8.74 16.93
C ALA A 5 30.11 9.42 15.68
N TYR A 6 29.40 10.33 15.03
CA TYR A 6 29.92 11.07 13.88
C TYR A 6 30.94 12.12 14.27
N GLU A 7 30.75 12.78 15.39
CA GLU A 7 31.71 13.72 15.97
C GLU A 7 33.01 13.02 16.43
N LEU A 8 32.89 11.84 17.05
CA LEU A 8 34.03 11.04 17.46
C LEU A 8 34.84 10.54 16.25
N PHE A 9 34.15 10.02 15.21
CA PHE A 9 34.79 9.64 13.96
C PHE A 9 35.53 10.81 13.31
N ALA A 10 34.86 11.97 13.18
CA ALA A 10 35.46 13.17 12.56
C ALA A 10 36.67 13.67 13.37
N SER A 11 36.65 13.58 14.71
CA SER A 11 37.76 13.91 15.56
C SER A 11 38.94 12.98 15.31
N ARG A 12 38.74 11.66 15.34
CA ARG A 12 39.76 10.65 15.09
C ARG A 12 40.32 10.72 13.67
N LEU A 13 39.48 10.98 12.68
CA LEU A 13 39.90 11.19 11.29
C LEU A 13 40.86 12.38 11.16
N LYS A 14 40.52 13.53 11.76
CA LYS A 14 41.38 14.72 11.78
C LYS A 14 42.69 14.47 12.50
N GLU A 15 42.63 13.81 13.66
CA GLU A 15 43.79 13.45 14.43
C GLU A 15 44.75 12.56 13.63
N SER A 16 44.24 11.49 13.02
CA SER A 16 45.05 10.57 12.19
C SER A 16 45.63 11.26 10.95
N MET A 17 44.83 12.11 10.28
CA MET A 17 45.33 12.91 9.14
C MET A 17 46.48 13.84 9.58
N ASN A 18 46.38 14.49 10.74
CA ASN A 18 47.46 15.35 11.27
C ASN A 18 48.69 14.53 11.63
N GLN A 19 48.55 13.36 12.27
CA GLN A 19 49.65 12.47 12.61
C GLN A 19 50.42 11.98 11.37
N GLN A 20 49.68 11.65 10.31
CA GLN A 20 50.26 11.22 9.01
C GLN A 20 50.66 12.39 8.09
N GLN A 21 50.46 13.64 8.52
CA GLN A 21 50.72 14.86 7.74
C GLN A 21 49.94 14.88 6.39
N MET A 22 48.83 14.21 6.31
CA MET A 22 47.98 14.09 5.11
C MET A 22 46.90 15.18 5.06
N LYS A 23 46.72 15.75 3.87
CA LYS A 23 45.59 16.67 3.61
C LYS A 23 44.41 15.92 2.97
N PRO A 24 43.20 16.49 3.02
CA PRO A 24 42.06 15.90 2.35
C PRO A 24 42.25 15.56 0.86
N ILE A 25 43.13 16.31 0.17
CA ILE A 25 43.42 16.09 -1.22
C ILE A 25 44.26 14.82 -1.43
N ASP A 26 45.14 14.50 -0.51
CA ASP A 26 46.02 13.33 -0.62
C ASP A 26 45.23 12.04 -0.51
N LEU A 27 44.17 12.01 0.37
CA LEU A 27 43.23 10.90 0.44
C LEU A 27 42.40 10.71 -0.85
N LEU A 28 42.10 11.80 -1.55
CA LEU A 28 41.40 11.70 -2.83
C LEU A 28 42.30 11.09 -3.93
N HIS A 29 43.58 11.50 -4.00
CA HIS A 29 44.52 10.90 -4.96
C HIS A 29 44.73 9.40 -4.68
N LEU A 30 44.89 9.00 -3.43
CA LEU A 30 45.00 7.58 -3.07
C LEU A 30 43.74 6.79 -3.40
N ALA A 31 42.55 7.39 -3.25
CA ALA A 31 41.31 6.76 -3.62
C ALA A 31 41.15 6.59 -5.13
N GLU A 32 41.61 7.57 -5.94
CA GLU A 32 41.64 7.49 -7.41
C GLU A 32 42.57 6.36 -7.87
N GLU A 33 43.77 6.22 -7.29
CA GLU A 33 44.70 5.14 -7.56
C GLU A 33 44.11 3.75 -7.31
N GLN A 34 43.22 3.62 -6.32
CA GLN A 34 42.53 2.37 -5.98
C GLN A 34 41.15 2.21 -6.66
N ASN A 35 40.80 3.07 -7.63
CA ASN A 35 39.50 3.08 -8.31
C ASN A 35 38.28 3.23 -7.37
N LEU A 36 38.45 3.85 -6.20
CA LEU A 36 37.38 4.08 -5.24
C LEU A 36 36.61 5.36 -5.55
N LYS A 37 35.28 5.31 -5.50
CA LYS A 37 34.41 6.47 -5.73
C LYS A 37 34.35 7.40 -4.50
N LEU A 38 35.39 8.17 -4.27
CA LEU A 38 35.51 9.13 -3.18
C LEU A 38 35.69 10.53 -3.74
N GLY A 39 34.75 11.45 -3.50
CA GLY A 39 34.79 12.83 -3.99
C GLY A 39 35.07 13.87 -2.89
N LYS A 40 35.45 15.10 -3.27
CA LYS A 40 35.73 16.22 -2.35
C LYS A 40 34.59 16.49 -1.35
N SER A 41 33.33 16.35 -1.79
CA SER A 41 32.16 16.54 -0.94
C SER A 41 32.06 15.48 0.17
N HIS A 42 32.44 14.23 -0.14
CA HIS A 42 32.42 13.13 0.83
C HIS A 42 33.46 13.36 1.93
N ILE A 43 34.71 13.63 1.55
CA ILE A 43 35.78 13.92 2.54
C ILE A 43 35.39 15.12 3.42
N SER A 44 34.85 16.18 2.83
CA SER A 44 34.39 17.34 3.59
C SER A 44 33.27 16.97 4.60
N GLN A 45 32.34 16.11 4.23
CA GLN A 45 31.28 15.64 5.14
C GLN A 45 31.85 14.77 6.27
N TYR A 46 32.82 13.91 5.98
CA TYR A 46 33.48 13.04 6.96
C TYR A 46 34.29 13.87 7.97
N VAL A 47 35.11 14.79 7.52
CA VAL A 47 35.92 15.66 8.36
C VAL A 47 35.05 16.57 9.24
N ASN A 48 33.85 16.94 8.79
CA ASN A 48 32.93 17.78 9.56
C ASN A 48 31.89 16.99 10.39
N GLY A 49 31.99 15.67 10.45
CA GLY A 49 31.11 14.84 11.27
C GLY A 49 29.66 14.83 10.80
N LYS A 50 29.41 15.11 9.51
CA LYS A 50 28.05 15.14 8.93
C LYS A 50 27.55 13.77 8.52
N THR A 51 28.46 12.87 8.13
CA THR A 51 28.14 11.51 7.70
C THR A 51 29.28 10.55 8.07
N MET A 52 28.95 9.25 8.18
CA MET A 52 29.93 8.17 8.30
C MET A 52 30.21 7.57 6.91
N PRO A 53 31.43 7.14 6.61
CA PRO A 53 31.73 6.39 5.40
C PRO A 53 31.11 4.99 5.45
N ARG A 54 30.87 4.40 4.26
CA ARG A 54 30.54 2.98 4.13
C ARG A 54 31.75 2.14 4.49
N ALA A 55 31.53 0.84 4.79
CA ALA A 55 32.56 -0.07 5.27
C ALA A 55 33.81 -0.09 4.37
N GLU A 56 33.63 -0.12 3.05
CA GLU A 56 34.71 -0.10 2.06
C GLU A 56 35.55 1.20 2.15
N ILE A 57 34.92 2.35 2.25
CA ILE A 57 35.60 3.65 2.37
C ILE A 57 36.20 3.83 3.75
N LEU A 58 35.56 3.30 4.79
CA LEU A 58 36.09 3.30 6.16
C LEU A 58 37.37 2.50 6.25
N GLN A 59 37.40 1.29 5.65
CA GLN A 59 38.60 0.47 5.59
C GLN A 59 39.71 1.15 4.80
N PHE A 60 39.42 1.72 3.64
CA PHE A 60 40.36 2.51 2.86
C PHE A 60 40.97 3.68 3.66
N LEU A 61 40.13 4.45 4.38
CA LEU A 61 40.61 5.56 5.22
C LEU A 61 41.49 5.05 6.37
N ALA A 62 41.14 3.93 6.98
CA ALA A 62 41.90 3.31 8.05
C ALA A 62 43.27 2.83 7.54
N ASP A 63 43.31 2.15 6.39
CA ASP A 63 44.54 1.68 5.75
C ASP A 63 45.45 2.85 5.33
N ALA A 64 44.89 3.87 4.68
CA ALA A 64 45.62 5.07 4.23
C ALA A 64 46.22 5.87 5.42
N LEU A 65 45.52 5.86 6.55
CA LEU A 65 45.94 6.58 7.76
C LEU A 65 46.69 5.69 8.77
N GLN A 66 46.89 4.40 8.46
CA GLN A 66 47.55 3.40 9.27
C GLN A 66 46.96 3.27 10.69
N VAL A 67 45.63 3.23 10.76
CA VAL A 67 44.86 3.07 12.01
C VAL A 67 43.86 1.91 11.89
N ASP A 68 43.38 1.42 13.05
CA ASP A 68 42.32 0.41 13.06
C ASP A 68 40.97 0.99 12.61
N ALA A 69 40.26 0.28 11.75
CA ALA A 69 38.97 0.74 11.18
C ALA A 69 37.87 0.85 12.25
N ASP A 70 37.85 -0.06 13.24
CA ASP A 70 36.88 -0.04 14.33
C ASP A 70 37.21 1.07 15.35
N TRP A 71 38.47 1.31 15.57
CA TRP A 71 38.89 2.49 16.33
C TRP A 71 38.51 3.77 15.61
N LEU A 72 38.80 3.91 14.31
CA LEU A 72 38.46 5.08 13.52
C LEU A 72 36.93 5.33 13.54
N ALA A 73 36.13 4.26 13.46
CA ALA A 73 34.66 4.31 13.55
C ALA A 73 34.11 4.61 14.96
N GLY A 74 34.94 4.64 15.97
CA GLY A 74 34.52 4.88 17.35
C GLY A 74 33.95 3.65 18.08
N ARG A 75 34.22 2.44 17.57
CA ARG A 75 33.73 1.18 18.15
C ARG A 75 34.63 0.62 19.23
N THR A 76 35.93 0.96 19.22
CA THR A 76 36.93 0.55 20.21
C THR A 76 37.61 1.75 20.84
N GLY A 77 38.16 1.57 22.09
CA GLY A 77 38.69 2.67 22.90
C GLY A 77 40.18 2.99 22.74
N SER A 78 41.00 2.14 22.07
CA SER A 78 42.46 2.34 21.97
C SER A 78 42.96 2.32 20.53
N ALA A 79 43.87 3.26 20.22
CA ALA A 79 44.50 3.38 18.89
C ALA A 79 45.74 2.45 18.72
N GLN A 80 46.08 1.66 19.72
CA GLN A 80 47.29 0.86 19.73
C GLN A 80 47.02 -0.57 19.33
N ASP A 81 47.23 -0.90 18.02
CA ASP A 81 47.64 -2.23 17.54
C ASP A 81 47.99 -2.22 16.03
N PHE A 82 48.71 -1.19 15.55
CA PHE A 82 49.26 -1.19 14.20
C PHE A 82 50.76 -0.88 14.12
N SER A 83 51.56 -1.42 15.09
CA SER A 83 53.00 -1.44 14.93
C SER A 83 53.55 -2.82 15.27
N SER A 84 54.04 -3.53 14.23
CA SER A 84 54.87 -4.74 14.28
C SER A 84 54.13 -6.09 14.32
N GLU A 85 53.47 -6.47 13.19
CA GLU A 85 53.37 -7.90 12.83
C GLU A 85 52.90 -8.12 11.37
N LYS A 86 53.67 -7.64 10.40
CA LYS A 86 53.62 -8.18 9.03
C LYS A 86 54.96 -8.06 8.30
N LEU A 87 55.99 -8.67 8.90
CA LEU A 87 57.22 -9.08 8.20
C LEU A 87 57.78 -10.28 8.94
N ASN A 88 57.32 -11.45 8.63
CA ASN A 88 57.95 -12.77 8.60
C ASN A 88 56.97 -13.86 9.00
N SER A 89 56.92 -14.78 8.10
CA SER A 89 56.72 -16.21 8.28
C SER A 89 55.62 -16.75 7.37
N GLY A 90 56.15 -17.45 6.41
CA GLY A 90 55.47 -18.48 5.66
C GLY A 90 55.12 -19.67 6.54
N SER A 91 54.19 -20.43 6.03
CA SER A 91 53.89 -21.84 6.31
C SER A 91 53.73 -22.27 7.77
N THR A 92 52.53 -22.61 8.14
CA THR A 92 52.17 -23.97 8.61
C THR A 92 50.65 -24.17 8.71
N ASN A 93 50.24 -25.34 8.27
CA ASN A 93 48.92 -25.94 8.37
C ASN A 93 48.31 -25.88 9.78
N LEU A 94 46.99 -25.67 9.85
CA LEU A 94 46.13 -26.52 10.69
C LEU A 94 44.68 -26.48 10.17
N SER A 95 44.26 -27.67 9.82
CA SER A 95 42.94 -28.11 9.44
C SER A 95 41.87 -27.88 10.52
N SER A 96 40.68 -27.44 10.13
CA SER A 96 39.43 -27.99 10.68
C SER A 96 38.28 -27.73 9.70
N GLU A 97 37.88 -28.75 9.08
CA GLU A 97 36.62 -29.25 8.57
C GLU A 97 35.45 -28.24 8.49
N PHE A 98 35.09 -27.85 7.26
CA PHE A 98 33.72 -27.71 6.84
C PHE A 98 33.54 -28.36 5.49
N ASN A 99 32.70 -29.40 5.47
CA ASN A 99 32.34 -30.21 4.32
C ASN A 99 31.60 -29.38 3.26
N PHE A 100 32.24 -29.23 2.12
CA PHE A 100 31.58 -28.91 0.84
C PHE A 100 31.46 -30.21 0.05
N CYS A 101 30.26 -30.57 -0.34
CA CYS A 101 30.04 -31.57 -1.36
C CYS A 101 30.30 -30.99 -2.74
N PRO A 102 31.11 -31.60 -3.58
CA PRO A 102 31.35 -31.16 -4.94
C PRO A 102 30.40 -31.82 -5.94
N HIS A 103 30.05 -31.07 -6.96
CA HIS A 103 29.50 -31.56 -8.23
C HIS A 103 30.50 -32.49 -8.93
N PRO A 104 30.05 -33.51 -9.66
CA PRO A 104 30.88 -34.13 -10.68
C PRO A 104 30.45 -33.72 -12.09
N ASP A 105 31.44 -33.28 -12.83
CA ASP A 105 31.44 -33.15 -14.28
C ASP A 105 31.53 -34.51 -15.00
N THR A 106 30.80 -34.55 -16.10
CA THR A 106 31.08 -35.24 -17.39
C THR A 106 31.78 -36.62 -17.42
N VAL A 107 31.14 -37.59 -18.03
CA VAL A 107 31.74 -38.49 -19.05
C VAL A 107 30.69 -39.04 -20.03
N ASN A 108 31.06 -38.99 -21.31
CA ASN A 108 30.42 -39.52 -22.51
C ASN A 108 30.13 -41.02 -22.52
N GLY A 109 29.11 -41.42 -23.28
CA GLY A 109 29.20 -42.68 -23.98
C GLY A 109 27.89 -43.38 -24.36
N SER A 110 27.53 -43.26 -25.63
CA SER A 110 26.98 -44.23 -26.58
C SER A 110 25.66 -44.98 -26.30
N SER A 111 24.74 -44.72 -27.21
CA SER A 111 23.92 -45.66 -28.03
C SER A 111 23.20 -46.83 -27.38
N ALA A 112 21.87 -46.84 -27.45
CA ALA A 112 21.08 -47.97 -27.99
C ALA A 112 19.65 -47.52 -28.31
N ALA A 113 19.23 -47.87 -29.51
CA ALA A 113 17.91 -47.66 -30.07
C ALA A 113 16.87 -48.57 -29.43
N GLY A 114 15.66 -48.08 -29.21
CA GLY A 114 14.52 -48.87 -28.82
C GLY A 114 13.24 -48.24 -29.35
N SER A 115 12.79 -48.75 -30.47
CA SER A 115 11.53 -48.46 -31.14
C SER A 115 10.33 -48.99 -30.37
N VAL A 116 9.31 -48.19 -30.14
CA VAL A 116 7.93 -48.68 -29.93
C VAL A 116 6.94 -47.73 -30.60
N GLN A 117 6.45 -48.23 -31.67
CA GLN A 117 5.15 -48.18 -32.35
C GLN A 117 4.10 -47.14 -31.96
N SER A 118 3.72 -46.46 -33.02
CA SER A 118 2.49 -45.72 -33.25
C SER A 118 1.24 -46.60 -33.23
N SER A 119 0.14 -46.14 -32.65
CA SER A 119 -1.18 -46.65 -32.99
C SER A 119 -2.04 -45.50 -33.54
N ALA A 120 -2.42 -45.66 -34.77
CA ALA A 120 -3.29 -44.85 -35.54
C ALA A 120 -4.79 -45.13 -35.21
N PHE A 121 -5.60 -44.12 -35.27
CA PHE A 121 -7.05 -44.25 -35.56
C PHE A 121 -7.42 -43.23 -36.65
N SER A 122 -7.57 -43.73 -37.72
CA SER A 122 -8.61 -44.04 -38.71
C SER A 122 -9.52 -42.88 -39.09
N LYS A 123 -9.40 -42.63 -40.38
CA LYS A 123 -10.16 -41.77 -41.29
C LYS A 123 -11.66 -42.10 -41.38
N ARG A 124 -12.48 -41.14 -41.66
CA ARG A 124 -13.58 -41.29 -42.62
C ARG A 124 -13.64 -40.13 -43.61
N SER A 125 -13.58 -40.50 -44.86
CA SER A 125 -13.73 -39.76 -46.09
C SER A 125 -15.20 -39.68 -46.50
N ASP A 126 -15.51 -38.67 -47.27
CA ASP A 126 -16.38 -38.65 -48.48
C ASP A 126 -16.69 -37.21 -48.82
N SER A 127 -16.78 -36.68 -50.02
CA SER A 127 -16.53 -37.10 -51.39
C SER A 127 -16.51 -35.85 -52.30
N VAL A 128 -15.56 -35.81 -53.10
CA VAL A 128 -15.45 -35.42 -54.53
C VAL A 128 -16.62 -34.63 -55.16
N GLN A 129 -16.30 -33.45 -55.72
CA GLN A 129 -16.62 -33.16 -57.10
C GLN A 129 -15.61 -32.21 -57.76
N LYS A 130 -14.96 -32.71 -58.82
CA LYS A 130 -14.12 -32.00 -59.78
C LYS A 130 -14.95 -31.13 -60.71
N LYS A 131 -14.52 -29.92 -61.02
CA LYS A 131 -14.62 -29.38 -62.38
C LYS A 131 -13.34 -28.60 -62.73
N SER A 132 -12.84 -28.97 -63.88
CA SER A 132 -11.62 -28.46 -64.54
C SER A 132 -11.88 -27.11 -65.23
N SER A 133 -10.92 -26.20 -65.23
CA SER A 133 -10.16 -25.86 -66.47
C SER A 133 -9.46 -24.51 -66.37
N SER A 134 -8.35 -24.52 -67.02
CA SER A 134 -7.57 -23.46 -67.69
C SER A 134 -6.54 -22.68 -66.86
N ARG A 135 -5.31 -22.99 -67.23
CA ARG A 135 -4.08 -22.20 -66.98
C ARG A 135 -4.22 -20.80 -67.53
N GLN A 136 -3.81 -19.80 -66.70
CA GLN A 136 -3.10 -18.62 -67.20
C GLN A 136 -2.03 -18.25 -66.21
N ASP A 137 -0.79 -18.21 -66.73
CA ASP A 137 0.38 -17.66 -66.07
C ASP A 137 0.16 -16.16 -65.78
N GLY A 138 0.40 -15.76 -64.55
CA GLY A 138 0.40 -14.39 -64.13
C GLY A 138 1.12 -14.31 -62.79
N SER A 139 2.42 -14.02 -62.85
CA SER A 139 3.23 -13.66 -61.66
C SER A 139 2.75 -12.34 -61.12
N ASP A 140 1.77 -12.36 -60.24
CA ASP A 140 1.45 -11.21 -59.37
C ASP A 140 2.12 -11.41 -58.01
N PHE A 141 3.21 -10.69 -57.87
CA PHE A 141 3.77 -10.38 -56.56
C PHE A 141 2.67 -9.71 -55.74
N PHE A 142 2.05 -10.46 -54.81
CA PHE A 142 1.21 -9.87 -53.77
C PHE A 142 2.10 -8.95 -52.92
N ALA A 143 2.09 -7.67 -53.21
CA ALA A 143 2.45 -6.67 -52.21
C ALA A 143 1.50 -6.85 -51.02
N PRO A 144 1.97 -7.01 -49.79
CA PRO A 144 1.08 -7.05 -48.62
C PRO A 144 0.31 -5.72 -48.63
N SER A 145 -1.02 -5.78 -48.80
CA SER A 145 -1.86 -4.62 -48.55
C SER A 145 -1.57 -4.16 -47.15
N ALA A 146 -1.19 -2.89 -46.98
CA ALA A 146 -0.99 -2.29 -45.68
C ALA A 146 -2.29 -2.39 -44.90
N SER A 147 -2.44 -3.50 -44.16
CA SER A 147 -3.54 -3.67 -43.22
C SER A 147 -3.46 -2.51 -42.23
N GLN A 148 -4.56 -1.79 -42.05
CA GLN A 148 -4.64 -0.77 -41.00
C GLN A 148 -4.17 -1.40 -39.68
N PRO A 149 -3.38 -0.67 -38.88
CA PRO A 149 -2.84 -1.21 -37.64
C PRO A 149 -3.99 -1.70 -36.76
N THR A 150 -3.90 -2.95 -36.30
CA THR A 150 -4.87 -3.53 -35.38
C THR A 150 -4.89 -2.73 -34.09
N LEU A 151 -6.00 -2.07 -33.79
CA LEU A 151 -6.17 -1.32 -32.56
C LEU A 151 -6.43 -2.29 -31.40
N PHE A 152 -5.48 -2.39 -30.48
CA PHE A 152 -5.66 -3.13 -29.22
C PHE A 152 -6.51 -2.31 -28.26
N LYS A 153 -7.70 -2.81 -27.92
CA LYS A 153 -8.61 -2.19 -26.95
C LYS A 153 -8.39 -2.80 -25.57
N LYS A 154 -8.62 -2.01 -24.50
CA LYS A 154 -8.69 -2.54 -23.14
C LYS A 154 -9.81 -3.57 -23.02
N SER A 155 -9.71 -4.49 -22.05
CA SER A 155 -10.80 -5.46 -21.76
C SER A 155 -12.11 -4.72 -21.50
N SER A 156 -13.22 -5.28 -22.00
CA SER A 156 -14.57 -4.74 -21.76
C SER A 156 -14.95 -4.70 -20.28
N LYS A 157 -14.40 -5.59 -19.46
CA LYS A 157 -14.56 -5.56 -18.00
C LYS A 157 -14.13 -4.24 -17.37
N LEU A 158 -13.17 -3.53 -17.99
CA LEU A 158 -12.67 -2.23 -17.51
C LEU A 158 -13.56 -1.03 -17.92
N ASN A 159 -14.59 -1.22 -18.73
CA ASN A 159 -15.42 -0.10 -19.19
C ASN A 159 -16.28 0.50 -18.07
N ASN A 160 -16.66 -0.32 -17.09
CA ASN A 160 -17.52 0.08 -15.96
C ASN A 160 -16.74 0.17 -14.64
N VAL A 161 -15.41 0.16 -14.69
CA VAL A 161 -14.58 0.35 -13.50
C VAL A 161 -14.28 1.81 -13.33
N LEU A 162 -14.90 2.44 -12.32
CA LEU A 162 -14.64 3.82 -11.91
C LEU A 162 -13.62 3.77 -10.76
N TYR A 163 -12.55 4.54 -10.90
CA TYR A 163 -11.55 4.71 -9.85
C TYR A 163 -11.04 6.15 -9.84
N ASP A 164 -11.96 7.10 -9.63
CA ASP A 164 -11.75 8.53 -9.81
C ASP A 164 -10.89 9.18 -8.71
N VAL A 165 -10.49 8.41 -7.70
CA VAL A 165 -9.40 8.82 -6.78
C VAL A 165 -8.11 9.16 -7.55
N ARG A 166 -8.02 8.68 -8.82
CA ARG A 166 -6.98 9.00 -9.81
C ARG A 166 -7.58 9.29 -11.18
N GLY A 167 -8.70 10.00 -11.21
CA GLY A 167 -9.44 10.35 -12.43
C GLY A 167 -9.09 11.73 -12.99
N PRO A 168 -9.96 12.31 -13.80
CA PRO A 168 -9.70 13.53 -14.59
C PRO A 168 -9.22 14.74 -13.77
N VAL A 169 -9.66 14.88 -12.53
CA VAL A 169 -9.23 15.96 -11.62
C VAL A 169 -7.75 15.81 -11.26
N VAL A 170 -7.29 14.57 -11.04
CA VAL A 170 -5.88 14.29 -10.73
C VAL A 170 -5.01 14.45 -11.98
N ASP A 171 -5.48 14.01 -13.14
CA ASP A 171 -4.77 14.18 -14.42
C ASP A 171 -4.55 15.66 -14.74
N GLU A 172 -5.57 16.51 -14.50
CA GLU A 172 -5.45 17.96 -14.66
C GLU A 172 -4.45 18.57 -13.66
N ALA A 173 -4.46 18.09 -12.42
CA ALA A 173 -3.49 18.53 -11.41
C ALA A 173 -2.06 18.19 -11.83
N GLU A 174 -1.80 16.96 -12.31
CA GLU A 174 -0.49 16.53 -12.80
C GLU A 174 -0.04 17.35 -14.02
N ARG A 175 -0.97 17.68 -14.93
CA ARG A 175 -0.70 18.56 -16.08
C ARG A 175 -0.28 19.96 -15.62
N MET A 176 -0.97 20.54 -14.63
CA MET A 176 -0.67 21.86 -14.06
C MET A 176 0.68 21.85 -13.34
N GLU A 177 0.97 20.83 -12.54
CA GLU A 177 2.27 20.67 -11.84
C GLU A 177 3.43 20.54 -12.84
N SER A 178 3.24 19.79 -13.93
CA SER A 178 4.24 19.69 -15.03
C SER A 178 4.53 21.04 -15.68
N SER A 179 3.63 22.01 -15.57
CA SER A 179 3.82 23.40 -16.03
C SER A 179 4.37 24.31 -14.92
N GLY A 180 4.78 23.77 -13.77
CA GLY A 180 5.37 24.52 -12.66
C GLY A 180 4.38 25.12 -11.68
N VAL A 181 3.08 24.79 -11.77
CA VAL A 181 2.06 25.26 -10.84
C VAL A 181 2.13 24.49 -9.53
N GLN A 182 2.15 25.20 -8.41
CA GLN A 182 2.06 24.56 -7.08
C GLN A 182 0.60 24.30 -6.72
N ILE A 183 0.31 23.07 -6.26
CA ILE A 183 -1.04 22.64 -5.91
C ILE A 183 -1.10 22.23 -4.43
N LEU A 184 -2.13 22.72 -3.73
CA LEU A 184 -2.47 22.29 -2.38
C LEU A 184 -3.21 20.95 -2.44
N LYS A 185 -2.57 19.89 -1.93
CA LYS A 185 -3.08 18.52 -2.06
C LYS A 185 -3.88 18.09 -0.84
N LEU A 186 -5.20 17.99 -1.01
CA LEU A 186 -6.16 17.49 0.00
C LEU A 186 -6.84 16.19 -0.46
N ASN A 187 -6.25 15.49 -1.43
CA ASN A 187 -6.88 14.38 -2.14
C ASN A 187 -6.49 12.98 -1.64
N ILE A 188 -5.27 12.75 -1.18
CA ILE A 188 -4.77 11.41 -0.85
C ILE A 188 -4.38 11.28 0.62
N GLY A 189 -4.95 10.28 1.30
CA GLY A 189 -4.57 9.90 2.66
C GLY A 189 -3.24 9.14 2.71
N ASN A 190 -2.15 9.81 2.33
CA ASN A 190 -0.79 9.31 2.41
C ASN A 190 0.01 10.15 3.43
N PRO A 191 0.24 9.63 4.66
CA PRO A 191 0.83 10.44 5.74
C PRO A 191 2.29 10.85 5.53
N ALA A 192 3.09 10.01 4.87
CA ALA A 192 4.54 10.20 4.76
C ALA A 192 4.96 11.53 4.10
N PRO A 193 4.37 11.99 2.98
CA PRO A 193 4.69 13.29 2.37
C PRO A 193 4.43 14.48 3.28
N PHE A 194 3.53 14.33 4.26
CA PHE A 194 3.21 15.38 5.23
C PHE A 194 4.11 15.33 6.48
N GLY A 195 5.16 14.50 6.47
CA GLY A 195 6.14 14.41 7.54
C GLY A 195 5.73 13.54 8.72
N PHE A 196 4.70 12.70 8.56
CA PHE A 196 4.42 11.64 9.52
C PHE A 196 5.40 10.48 9.31
N ARG A 197 5.87 9.90 10.39
CA ARG A 197 6.87 8.84 10.38
C ARG A 197 6.39 7.63 11.15
N THR A 198 6.83 6.46 10.71
CA THR A 198 6.72 5.23 11.51
C THR A 198 7.72 5.27 12.66
N PRO A 199 7.48 4.51 13.75
CA PRO A 199 8.47 4.32 14.81
C PRO A 199 9.83 3.86 14.27
N ASP A 200 10.93 4.42 14.83
CA ASP A 200 12.29 4.12 14.36
C ASP A 200 12.66 2.64 14.53
N GLU A 201 12.12 1.97 15.54
CA GLU A 201 12.31 0.53 15.77
C GLU A 201 11.80 -0.33 14.60
N VAL A 202 10.73 0.08 13.93
CA VAL A 202 10.20 -0.64 12.76
C VAL A 202 11.17 -0.52 11.58
N ILE A 203 11.75 0.67 11.37
CA ILE A 203 12.76 0.88 10.31
C ILE A 203 14.05 0.15 10.64
N TYR A 204 14.47 0.20 11.90
CA TYR A 204 15.67 -0.51 12.37
C TYR A 204 15.52 -2.02 12.13
N ASP A 205 14.41 -2.59 12.57
CA ASP A 205 14.12 -4.01 12.43
C ASP A 205 14.13 -4.46 10.96
N MET A 206 13.45 -3.72 10.07
CA MET A 206 13.48 -4.00 8.62
C MET A 206 14.92 -4.04 8.08
N ARG A 207 15.75 -3.07 8.46
CA ARG A 207 17.14 -3.01 8.01
C ARG A 207 17.96 -4.20 8.47
N GLN A 208 17.73 -4.69 9.69
CA GLN A 208 18.43 -5.85 10.24
C GLN A 208 18.01 -7.16 9.56
N GLN A 209 16.75 -7.26 9.11
CA GLN A 209 16.21 -8.48 8.54
C GLN A 209 16.29 -8.56 7.01
N LEU A 210 16.80 -7.54 6.31
CA LEU A 210 16.80 -7.50 4.84
C LEU A 210 17.51 -8.70 4.20
N THR A 211 18.62 -9.15 4.76
CA THR A 211 19.38 -10.31 4.26
C THR A 211 18.62 -11.63 4.39
N GLU A 212 17.68 -11.71 5.33
CA GLU A 212 16.83 -12.89 5.54
C GLU A 212 15.57 -12.87 4.65
N CYS A 213 15.38 -11.80 3.88
CA CYS A 213 14.18 -11.55 3.08
C CYS A 213 14.38 -11.79 1.58
N GLU A 214 15.51 -12.34 1.15
CA GLU A 214 15.86 -12.55 -0.27
C GLU A 214 15.00 -13.63 -0.94
N GLY A 215 14.57 -14.64 -0.19
CA GLY A 215 13.79 -15.77 -0.69
C GLY A 215 12.28 -15.55 -0.63
N TYR A 216 11.54 -16.43 -1.32
CA TYR A 216 10.07 -16.48 -1.18
C TYR A 216 9.66 -16.94 0.22
N SER A 217 8.62 -16.33 0.78
CA SER A 217 7.95 -16.84 1.97
C SER A 217 6.82 -17.82 1.60
N PRO A 218 6.24 -18.54 2.58
CA PRO A 218 4.98 -19.25 2.37
C PRO A 218 3.89 -18.31 1.82
N ALA A 219 2.98 -18.81 1.00
CA ALA A 219 1.95 -18.03 0.33
C ALA A 219 1.01 -17.28 1.31
N LYS A 220 0.73 -17.88 2.46
CA LYS A 220 -0.03 -17.23 3.55
C LYS A 220 0.77 -16.13 4.26
N GLY A 221 2.07 -16.14 4.18
CA GLY A 221 2.98 -15.20 4.83
C GLY A 221 3.90 -15.84 5.89
N LEU A 222 4.90 -15.07 6.32
CA LEU A 222 5.85 -15.47 7.35
C LEU A 222 5.14 -15.88 8.65
N PHE A 223 5.65 -16.90 9.30
CA PHE A 223 5.10 -17.40 10.56
C PHE A 223 5.04 -16.29 11.63
N ALA A 224 6.12 -15.53 11.82
CA ALA A 224 6.19 -14.45 12.81
C ALA A 224 5.12 -13.37 12.55
N ALA A 225 4.94 -12.96 11.28
CA ALA A 225 3.90 -12.02 10.89
C ALA A 225 2.50 -12.54 11.20
N ARG A 226 2.19 -13.77 10.77
CA ARG A 226 0.86 -14.39 11.00
C ARG A 226 0.59 -14.60 12.49
N LYS A 227 1.60 -14.99 13.28
CA LYS A 227 1.47 -15.13 14.73
C LYS A 227 1.15 -13.79 15.41
N ALA A 228 1.84 -12.71 15.03
CA ALA A 228 1.58 -11.37 15.56
C ALA A 228 0.16 -10.89 15.19
N ILE A 229 -0.28 -11.15 13.96
CA ILE A 229 -1.63 -10.80 13.50
C ILE A 229 -2.68 -11.62 14.26
N MET A 230 -2.44 -12.91 14.52
CA MET A 230 -3.33 -13.76 15.34
C MET A 230 -3.46 -13.19 16.75
N GLN A 231 -2.36 -12.79 17.39
CA GLN A 231 -2.40 -12.16 18.71
C GLN A 231 -3.15 -10.83 18.67
N TYR A 232 -2.99 -10.06 17.60
CA TYR A 232 -3.76 -8.84 17.39
C TYR A 232 -5.27 -9.11 17.25
N ALA A 233 -5.66 -10.16 16.53
CA ALA A 233 -7.05 -10.60 16.43
C ALA A 233 -7.63 -10.97 17.81
N GLN A 234 -6.83 -11.63 18.67
CA GLN A 234 -7.23 -11.97 20.03
C GLN A 234 -7.49 -10.72 20.89
N LEU A 235 -6.62 -9.69 20.79
CA LEU A 235 -6.83 -8.41 21.48
C LEU A 235 -8.11 -7.69 21.04
N LYS A 236 -8.57 -7.92 19.80
CA LYS A 236 -9.83 -7.40 19.26
C LYS A 236 -11.02 -8.33 19.51
N ASN A 237 -10.86 -9.39 20.28
CA ASN A 237 -11.89 -10.38 20.56
C ASN A 237 -12.49 -11.05 19.30
N ILE A 238 -11.73 -11.13 18.20
CA ILE A 238 -12.17 -11.83 16.99
C ILE A 238 -12.14 -13.33 17.26
N PRO A 239 -13.28 -14.04 17.13
CA PRO A 239 -13.40 -15.43 17.57
C PRO A 239 -12.82 -16.42 16.55
N ASN A 240 -12.45 -17.59 17.06
CA ASN A 240 -12.09 -18.77 16.27
C ASN A 240 -10.97 -18.54 15.26
N VAL A 241 -9.95 -17.70 15.59
CA VAL A 241 -8.81 -17.41 14.75
C VAL A 241 -7.60 -18.25 15.16
N THR A 242 -7.05 -18.96 14.21
CA THR A 242 -5.76 -19.65 14.30
C THR A 242 -4.74 -19.02 13.37
N ILE A 243 -3.48 -19.40 13.47
CA ILE A 243 -2.43 -18.91 12.56
C ILE A 243 -2.70 -19.31 11.10
N GLU A 244 -3.45 -20.40 10.87
CA GLU A 244 -3.79 -20.87 9.53
C GLU A 244 -4.90 -20.04 8.84
N ASP A 245 -5.59 -19.21 9.60
CA ASP A 245 -6.67 -18.37 9.12
C ASP A 245 -6.19 -16.98 8.63
N ILE A 246 -4.87 -16.76 8.60
CA ILE A 246 -4.27 -15.46 8.31
C ILE A 246 -3.50 -15.50 7.00
N TYR A 247 -3.76 -14.51 6.16
CA TYR A 247 -3.07 -14.27 4.90
C TYR A 247 -2.51 -12.85 4.86
N THR A 248 -1.21 -12.72 4.58
CA THR A 248 -0.58 -11.41 4.33
C THR A 248 -0.73 -11.02 2.86
N GLY A 249 -0.74 -9.73 2.55
CA GLY A 249 -0.86 -9.22 1.19
C GLY A 249 -0.02 -7.97 0.95
N ASN A 250 0.19 -7.62 -0.33
CA ASN A 250 0.85 -6.38 -0.74
C ASN A 250 -0.05 -5.15 -0.49
N GLY A 251 -0.41 -4.95 0.78
CA GLY A 251 -1.47 -4.07 1.24
C GLY A 251 -2.85 -4.72 1.15
N VAL A 252 -3.82 -4.12 1.81
CA VAL A 252 -5.23 -4.57 1.78
C VAL A 252 -5.80 -4.62 0.37
N SER A 253 -5.31 -3.76 -0.53
CA SER A 253 -5.79 -3.68 -1.92
C SER A 253 -5.63 -5.00 -2.70
N GLU A 254 -4.53 -5.72 -2.51
CA GLU A 254 -4.35 -7.05 -3.12
C GLU A 254 -5.35 -8.05 -2.54
N LEU A 255 -5.53 -8.02 -1.23
CA LEU A 255 -6.41 -8.98 -0.54
C LEU A 255 -7.88 -8.78 -0.89
N ILE A 256 -8.33 -7.53 -1.08
CA ILE A 256 -9.66 -7.23 -1.61
C ILE A 256 -9.83 -7.87 -2.99
N ASN A 257 -8.86 -7.68 -3.89
CA ASN A 257 -8.93 -8.26 -5.23
C ASN A 257 -8.97 -9.80 -5.20
N LEU A 258 -8.14 -10.43 -4.37
CA LEU A 258 -8.16 -11.89 -4.18
C LEU A 258 -9.52 -12.35 -3.64
N SER A 259 -10.07 -11.63 -2.66
CA SER A 259 -11.35 -11.99 -2.02
C SER A 259 -12.52 -11.89 -2.99
N MET A 260 -12.59 -10.84 -3.79
CA MET A 260 -13.65 -10.69 -4.80
C MET A 260 -13.50 -11.73 -5.91
N SER A 261 -12.26 -11.97 -6.38
CA SER A 261 -12.00 -12.98 -7.43
C SER A 261 -12.28 -14.41 -6.98
N ALA A 262 -12.20 -14.70 -5.68
CA ALA A 262 -12.51 -16.02 -5.14
C ALA A 262 -14.00 -16.25 -4.89
N LEU A 263 -14.81 -15.18 -4.79
CA LEU A 263 -16.21 -15.27 -4.39
C LEU A 263 -17.21 -15.07 -5.53
N LEU A 264 -16.92 -14.12 -6.44
CA LEU A 264 -17.94 -13.58 -7.33
C LEU A 264 -17.86 -14.17 -8.72
N ASP A 265 -19.03 -14.63 -9.21
CA ASP A 265 -19.31 -14.98 -10.58
C ASP A 265 -20.22 -13.94 -11.25
N ASP A 266 -20.42 -14.06 -12.56
CA ASP A 266 -21.33 -13.20 -13.32
C ASP A 266 -22.76 -13.29 -12.77
N GLY A 267 -23.29 -12.15 -12.33
CA GLY A 267 -24.64 -12.05 -11.78
C GLY A 267 -24.73 -12.10 -10.26
N ASP A 268 -23.65 -12.41 -9.56
CA ASP A 268 -23.58 -12.29 -8.10
C ASP A 268 -23.59 -10.83 -7.66
N GLU A 269 -24.17 -10.56 -6.51
CA GLU A 269 -24.26 -9.22 -5.93
C GLU A 269 -23.51 -9.15 -4.60
N ILE A 270 -22.89 -8.00 -4.36
CA ILE A 270 -22.26 -7.67 -3.09
C ILE A 270 -22.70 -6.29 -2.63
N LEU A 271 -23.13 -6.18 -1.37
CA LEU A 271 -23.49 -4.90 -0.76
C LEU A 271 -22.25 -4.13 -0.36
N ILE A 272 -22.16 -2.87 -0.78
CA ILE A 272 -21.02 -1.97 -0.48
C ILE A 272 -21.59 -0.66 0.04
N PRO A 273 -20.97 0.03 1.02
CA PRO A 273 -21.47 1.31 1.50
C PRO A 273 -21.43 2.39 0.41
N SER A 274 -22.32 3.37 0.50
CA SER A 274 -22.25 4.64 -0.24
C SER A 274 -22.34 5.79 0.77
N PRO A 275 -21.28 6.63 0.90
CA PRO A 275 -20.04 6.58 0.12
C PRO A 275 -19.08 5.47 0.56
N ASP A 276 -18.26 4.97 -0.40
CA ASP A 276 -17.31 3.88 -0.20
C ASP A 276 -15.85 4.26 -0.48
N TYR A 277 -14.95 3.31 -0.23
CA TYR A 277 -13.62 3.31 -0.84
C TYR A 277 -13.72 2.58 -2.19
N PRO A 278 -13.54 3.28 -3.34
CA PRO A 278 -13.96 2.79 -4.67
C PRO A 278 -13.28 1.49 -5.11
N LEU A 279 -12.22 1.06 -4.45
CA LEU A 279 -11.53 -0.19 -4.76
C LEU A 279 -12.45 -1.42 -4.59
N TRP A 280 -13.36 -1.39 -3.60
CA TRP A 280 -14.30 -2.49 -3.37
C TRP A 280 -15.21 -2.68 -4.57
N THR A 281 -15.81 -1.60 -5.04
CA THR A 281 -16.67 -1.60 -6.24
C THR A 281 -15.90 -2.02 -7.50
N ALA A 282 -14.68 -1.49 -7.68
CA ALA A 282 -13.83 -1.83 -8.81
C ALA A 282 -13.46 -3.32 -8.82
N CYS A 283 -13.04 -3.88 -7.68
CA CYS A 283 -12.69 -5.31 -7.60
C CYS A 283 -13.89 -6.22 -7.77
N ALA A 284 -15.06 -5.86 -7.23
CA ALA A 284 -16.30 -6.62 -7.43
C ALA A 284 -16.69 -6.65 -8.92
N THR A 285 -16.64 -5.51 -9.60
CA THR A 285 -16.93 -5.40 -11.04
C THR A 285 -15.93 -6.20 -11.89
N LEU A 286 -14.64 -6.14 -11.57
CA LEU A 286 -13.61 -6.90 -12.30
C LEU A 286 -13.75 -8.41 -12.11
N ALA A 287 -14.21 -8.85 -10.95
CA ALA A 287 -14.50 -10.26 -10.67
C ALA A 287 -15.76 -10.79 -11.40
N GLY A 288 -16.56 -9.92 -12.01
CA GLY A 288 -17.81 -10.26 -12.71
C GLY A 288 -19.07 -10.03 -11.86
N GLY A 289 -18.92 -9.67 -10.60
CA GLY A 289 -20.02 -9.36 -9.71
C GLY A 289 -20.58 -7.94 -9.90
N LYS A 290 -21.71 -7.69 -9.28
CA LYS A 290 -22.39 -6.40 -9.26
C LYS A 290 -22.30 -5.78 -7.86
N ALA A 291 -21.71 -4.62 -7.76
CA ALA A 291 -21.78 -3.79 -6.57
C ALA A 291 -23.18 -3.18 -6.42
N VAL A 292 -23.77 -3.37 -5.25
CA VAL A 292 -25.06 -2.79 -4.86
C VAL A 292 -24.81 -1.89 -3.65
N HIS A 293 -24.86 -0.57 -3.86
CA HIS A 293 -24.51 0.40 -2.82
C HIS A 293 -25.68 0.61 -1.85
N TYR A 294 -25.42 0.43 -0.54
CA TYR A 294 -26.36 0.81 0.50
C TYR A 294 -26.00 2.18 1.10
N LEU A 295 -27.00 2.92 1.55
CA LEU A 295 -26.84 4.27 2.05
C LEU A 295 -26.16 4.29 3.42
N CYS A 296 -25.14 5.14 3.56
CA CYS A 296 -24.69 5.66 4.85
C CYS A 296 -25.30 7.06 5.03
N ASP A 297 -26.14 7.24 6.05
CA ASP A 297 -26.95 8.44 6.20
C ASP A 297 -26.16 9.58 6.86
N GLU A 298 -25.97 10.68 6.13
CA GLU A 298 -25.32 11.90 6.66
C GLU A 298 -26.00 12.43 7.92
N GLN A 299 -27.34 12.36 7.99
CA GLN A 299 -28.10 12.87 9.13
C GLN A 299 -27.97 11.98 10.37
N ALA A 300 -27.49 10.76 10.19
CA ALA A 300 -27.18 9.80 11.24
C ALA A 300 -25.67 9.60 11.40
N ASP A 301 -24.88 10.67 11.34
CA ASP A 301 -23.41 10.60 11.49
C ASP A 301 -22.71 9.68 10.48
N TRP A 302 -23.26 9.51 9.29
CA TRP A 302 -22.80 8.60 8.24
C TRP A 302 -22.88 7.11 8.61
N TYR A 303 -23.79 6.73 9.49
CA TYR A 303 -24.01 5.32 9.80
C TYR A 303 -24.80 4.61 8.69
N PRO A 304 -24.51 3.32 8.46
CA PRO A 304 -25.29 2.49 7.54
C PRO A 304 -26.78 2.49 7.86
N ASP A 305 -27.61 2.75 6.86
CA ASP A 305 -29.06 2.63 6.96
C ASP A 305 -29.46 1.15 6.86
N LEU A 306 -29.85 0.55 8.01
CA LEU A 306 -30.21 -0.85 8.10
C LEU A 306 -31.45 -1.21 7.27
N ALA A 307 -32.39 -0.28 7.12
CA ALA A 307 -33.59 -0.49 6.30
C ALA A 307 -33.25 -0.49 4.81
N ASP A 308 -32.35 0.39 4.37
CA ASP A 308 -31.84 0.41 3.00
C ASP A 308 -31.03 -0.85 2.68
N ILE A 309 -30.18 -1.32 3.61
CA ILE A 309 -29.47 -2.60 3.48
C ILE A 309 -30.46 -3.74 3.23
N GLN A 310 -31.47 -3.92 4.09
CA GLN A 310 -32.49 -4.97 3.94
C GLN A 310 -33.23 -4.90 2.60
N LYS A 311 -33.61 -3.70 2.17
CA LYS A 311 -34.31 -3.47 0.91
C LYS A 311 -33.51 -3.87 -0.32
N LYS A 312 -32.18 -3.77 -0.26
CA LYS A 312 -31.26 -4.01 -1.37
C LYS A 312 -30.77 -5.46 -1.49
N ILE A 313 -31.05 -6.29 -0.48
CA ILE A 313 -30.70 -7.71 -0.53
C ILE A 313 -31.62 -8.44 -1.52
N THR A 314 -31.01 -9.25 -2.37
CA THR A 314 -31.68 -10.15 -3.31
C THR A 314 -31.18 -11.58 -3.13
N ARG A 315 -31.75 -12.52 -3.87
CA ARG A 315 -31.27 -13.91 -3.89
C ARG A 315 -29.85 -14.08 -4.45
N HIS A 316 -29.31 -13.04 -5.11
CA HIS A 316 -27.98 -13.02 -5.69
C HIS A 316 -26.93 -12.39 -4.76
N THR A 317 -27.37 -11.80 -3.65
CA THR A 317 -26.47 -11.15 -2.70
C THR A 317 -25.70 -12.21 -1.90
N LYS A 318 -24.38 -12.23 -2.03
CA LYS A 318 -23.48 -13.17 -1.37
C LYS A 318 -22.82 -12.60 -0.12
N ALA A 319 -22.61 -11.28 -0.09
CA ALA A 319 -21.80 -10.67 0.98
C ALA A 319 -22.17 -9.20 1.19
N ILE A 320 -21.76 -8.69 2.35
CA ILE A 320 -21.80 -7.28 2.69
C ILE A 320 -20.40 -6.78 3.09
N VAL A 321 -20.01 -5.62 2.56
CA VAL A 321 -18.78 -4.92 2.90
C VAL A 321 -19.06 -3.85 3.95
N ILE A 322 -18.27 -3.81 5.00
CA ILE A 322 -18.26 -2.78 6.03
C ILE A 322 -16.89 -2.08 5.99
N ILE A 323 -16.87 -0.77 5.94
CA ILE A 323 -15.64 0.04 6.04
C ILE A 323 -15.73 0.84 7.33
N ASN A 324 -15.06 0.36 8.38
CA ASN A 324 -15.15 0.95 9.71
C ASN A 324 -13.79 0.99 10.41
N PRO A 325 -13.26 2.18 10.71
CA PRO A 325 -13.75 3.53 10.38
C PRO A 325 -13.82 3.81 8.88
N ASN A 326 -14.78 4.66 8.48
CA ASN A 326 -15.12 4.85 7.09
C ASN A 326 -14.18 5.85 6.35
N ASN A 327 -13.84 5.53 5.14
CA ASN A 327 -13.31 6.43 4.12
C ASN A 327 -14.37 6.54 3.01
N PRO A 328 -14.95 7.73 2.74
CA PRO A 328 -14.35 9.07 2.93
C PRO A 328 -14.85 9.88 4.15
N THR A 329 -15.78 9.40 4.95
CA THR A 329 -16.52 10.24 5.91
C THR A 329 -15.81 10.42 7.25
N GLY A 330 -14.92 9.49 7.63
CA GLY A 330 -14.31 9.46 8.96
C GLY A 330 -15.28 8.99 10.06
N ALA A 331 -16.42 8.40 9.70
CA ALA A 331 -17.37 7.84 10.64
C ALA A 331 -16.78 6.63 11.38
N LEU A 332 -17.18 6.47 12.64
CA LEU A 332 -16.92 5.30 13.49
C LEU A 332 -18.27 4.73 13.90
N TYR A 333 -18.56 3.53 13.47
CA TYR A 333 -19.87 2.91 13.68
C TYR A 333 -20.01 2.40 15.11
N PRO A 334 -21.12 2.75 15.80
CA PRO A 334 -21.38 2.26 17.14
C PRO A 334 -21.82 0.80 17.14
N LYS A 335 -21.74 0.17 18.31
CA LYS A 335 -22.01 -1.26 18.48
C LYS A 335 -23.38 -1.67 17.98
N GLU A 336 -24.39 -0.87 18.25
CA GLU A 336 -25.79 -1.12 17.92
C GLU A 336 -26.00 -1.21 16.38
N VAL A 337 -25.31 -0.37 15.62
CA VAL A 337 -25.35 -0.41 14.15
C VAL A 337 -24.65 -1.69 13.65
N LEU A 338 -23.50 -2.03 14.22
CA LEU A 338 -22.78 -3.25 13.86
C LEU A 338 -23.59 -4.52 14.19
N GLU A 339 -24.24 -4.57 15.35
CA GLU A 339 -25.14 -5.67 15.74
C GLU A 339 -26.34 -5.79 14.79
N GLY A 340 -26.91 -4.65 14.35
CA GLY A 340 -27.97 -4.64 13.35
C GLY A 340 -27.52 -5.22 11.99
N ILE A 341 -26.31 -4.89 11.55
CA ILE A 341 -25.73 -5.46 10.32
C ILE A 341 -25.48 -6.97 10.48
N VAL A 342 -24.96 -7.40 11.64
CA VAL A 342 -24.75 -8.83 11.94
C VAL A 342 -26.06 -9.60 11.88
N GLU A 343 -27.14 -9.04 12.44
CA GLU A 343 -28.45 -9.69 12.40
C GLU A 343 -28.99 -9.83 10.97
N ILE A 344 -28.86 -8.78 10.14
CA ILE A 344 -29.23 -8.84 8.72
C ILE A 344 -28.39 -9.90 7.99
N ALA A 345 -27.07 -9.90 8.19
CA ALA A 345 -26.19 -10.89 7.57
C ALA A 345 -26.53 -12.33 7.99
N ARG A 346 -26.96 -12.53 9.25
CA ARG A 346 -27.41 -13.84 9.77
C ARG A 346 -28.71 -14.31 9.10
N GLN A 347 -29.68 -13.42 8.98
CA GLN A 347 -30.98 -13.73 8.37
C GLN A 347 -30.86 -14.08 6.87
N HIS A 348 -29.90 -13.47 6.18
CA HIS A 348 -29.70 -13.64 4.74
C HIS A 348 -28.49 -14.49 4.36
N HIS A 349 -27.80 -15.09 5.33
CA HIS A 349 -26.62 -15.94 5.14
C HIS A 349 -25.49 -15.27 4.37
N LEU A 350 -25.22 -14.00 4.66
CA LEU A 350 -24.20 -13.21 3.99
C LEU A 350 -22.83 -13.40 4.65
N ILE A 351 -21.78 -13.39 3.83
CA ILE A 351 -20.39 -13.21 4.29
C ILE A 351 -20.21 -11.74 4.68
N ILE A 352 -19.52 -11.48 5.80
CA ILE A 352 -19.16 -10.12 6.20
C ILE A 352 -17.70 -9.87 5.83
N PHE A 353 -17.45 -8.90 4.96
CA PHE A 353 -16.14 -8.32 4.68
C PHE A 353 -15.98 -7.03 5.48
N SER A 354 -15.02 -6.96 6.40
CA SER A 354 -14.76 -5.79 7.23
C SER A 354 -13.40 -5.16 6.92
N ASP A 355 -13.41 -3.97 6.33
CA ASP A 355 -12.21 -3.16 6.12
C ASP A 355 -11.96 -2.30 7.35
N GLU A 356 -10.98 -2.72 8.16
CA GLU A 356 -10.64 -2.10 9.44
C GLU A 356 -9.26 -1.41 9.38
N ILE A 357 -8.84 -0.93 8.19
CA ILE A 357 -7.51 -0.31 8.00
C ILE A 357 -7.29 0.93 8.87
N TYR A 358 -8.34 1.58 9.35
CA TYR A 358 -8.30 2.77 10.21
C TYR A 358 -8.62 2.48 11.68
N ASP A 359 -8.67 1.24 12.10
CA ASP A 359 -9.09 0.79 13.44
C ASP A 359 -8.33 1.43 14.61
N ARG A 360 -7.09 1.88 14.38
CA ARG A 360 -6.24 2.56 15.38
C ARG A 360 -6.26 4.09 15.26
N LEU A 361 -7.01 4.63 14.31
CA LEU A 361 -7.10 6.07 14.08
C LEU A 361 -8.44 6.62 14.58
N VAL A 362 -8.72 6.38 15.84
CA VAL A 362 -9.94 6.82 16.52
C VAL A 362 -9.65 7.96 17.47
N MET A 363 -10.52 8.96 17.49
CA MET A 363 -10.38 10.19 18.28
C MET A 363 -11.56 10.36 19.26
N ASP A 364 -11.50 11.39 20.10
CA ASP A 364 -12.56 11.80 21.02
C ASP A 364 -12.95 10.70 22.04
N GLY A 365 -12.01 9.83 22.40
CA GLY A 365 -12.26 8.73 23.35
C GLY A 365 -13.14 7.61 22.81
N GLY A 366 -13.40 7.58 21.48
CA GLY A 366 -14.12 6.49 20.84
C GLY A 366 -13.34 5.17 20.88
N GLU A 367 -14.03 4.06 20.72
CA GLU A 367 -13.45 2.72 20.65
C GLU A 367 -13.89 2.04 19.35
N HIS A 368 -12.93 1.45 18.63
CA HIS A 368 -13.22 0.64 17.47
C HIS A 368 -13.60 -0.79 17.90
N ILE A 369 -14.77 -1.24 17.46
CA ILE A 369 -15.24 -2.61 17.64
C ILE A 369 -15.12 -3.33 16.30
N SER A 370 -14.41 -4.46 16.28
CA SER A 370 -14.40 -5.33 15.09
C SER A 370 -15.75 -6.02 14.98
N ILE A 371 -16.41 -5.89 13.81
CA ILE A 371 -17.71 -6.54 13.61
C ILE A 371 -17.64 -8.07 13.74
N ALA A 372 -16.49 -8.65 13.41
CA ALA A 372 -16.24 -10.08 13.56
C ALA A 372 -16.34 -10.55 15.03
N SER A 373 -16.06 -9.67 16.00
CA SER A 373 -16.23 -10.00 17.44
C SER A 373 -17.68 -10.17 17.86
N LEU A 374 -18.62 -9.61 17.09
CA LEU A 374 -20.06 -9.66 17.33
C LEU A 374 -20.75 -10.81 16.57
N ALA A 375 -20.02 -11.50 15.66
CA ALA A 375 -20.57 -12.47 14.74
C ALA A 375 -19.84 -13.84 14.79
N PRO A 376 -19.75 -14.52 15.95
CA PRO A 376 -19.00 -15.77 16.09
C PRO A 376 -19.59 -16.94 15.30
N ASP A 377 -20.85 -16.87 14.94
CA ASP A 377 -21.62 -17.87 14.20
C ASP A 377 -21.63 -17.64 12.69
N LEU A 378 -21.23 -16.44 12.22
CA LEU A 378 -21.11 -16.11 10.80
C LEU A 378 -19.68 -16.29 10.31
N PHE A 379 -19.50 -16.34 8.99
CA PHE A 379 -18.19 -16.27 8.40
C PHE A 379 -17.81 -14.81 8.11
N CYS A 380 -16.70 -14.36 8.69
CA CYS A 380 -16.20 -13.01 8.54
C CYS A 380 -14.77 -13.00 7.98
N VAL A 381 -14.48 -12.02 7.13
CA VAL A 381 -13.14 -11.71 6.62
C VAL A 381 -12.78 -10.29 7.03
N THR A 382 -11.83 -10.14 7.94
CA THR A 382 -11.39 -8.84 8.46
C THR A 382 -10.08 -8.43 7.80
N PHE A 383 -10.04 -7.23 7.21
CA PHE A 383 -8.86 -6.65 6.56
C PHE A 383 -8.27 -5.55 7.41
N SER A 384 -6.95 -5.55 7.55
CA SER A 384 -6.21 -4.47 8.19
C SER A 384 -4.76 -4.45 7.70
N GLY A 385 -3.93 -3.53 8.21
CA GLY A 385 -2.55 -3.38 7.77
C GLY A 385 -1.83 -2.22 8.45
N LEU A 386 -0.56 -2.03 8.11
CA LEU A 386 0.29 -1.00 8.71
C LEU A 386 0.27 0.33 7.95
N SER A 387 -0.39 0.39 6.80
CA SER A 387 -0.38 1.58 5.91
C SER A 387 -0.77 2.86 6.62
N LYS A 388 -1.76 2.80 7.52
CA LYS A 388 -2.35 3.96 8.19
C LYS A 388 -1.94 4.04 9.65
N SER A 389 -2.07 2.95 10.39
CA SER A 389 -1.72 2.87 11.81
C SER A 389 -0.22 3.14 12.09
N HIS A 390 0.66 2.79 11.16
CA HIS A 390 2.12 2.97 11.29
C HIS A 390 2.71 3.93 10.25
N MET A 391 1.87 4.68 9.49
CA MET A 391 2.31 5.69 8.51
C MET A 391 3.22 5.16 7.39
N ILE A 392 3.14 3.86 7.07
CA ILE A 392 4.02 3.17 6.11
C ILE A 392 3.27 2.61 4.89
N ALA A 393 2.37 3.38 4.33
CA ALA A 393 1.60 2.98 3.15
C ALA A 393 2.47 2.48 1.98
N GLY A 394 3.70 3.00 1.84
CA GLY A 394 4.66 2.62 0.82
C GLY A 394 5.31 1.25 1.02
N PHE A 395 5.29 0.67 2.22
CA PHE A 395 5.85 -0.66 2.50
C PHE A 395 4.98 -1.80 1.98
N ARG A 396 3.71 -1.51 1.66
CA ARG A 396 2.78 -2.47 1.08
C ARG A 396 2.59 -3.73 1.91
N ILE A 397 2.18 -3.58 3.18
CA ILE A 397 1.81 -4.70 4.04
C ILE A 397 0.39 -4.54 4.58
N GLY A 398 -0.40 -5.56 4.37
CA GLY A 398 -1.73 -5.77 4.91
C GLY A 398 -1.98 -7.24 5.17
N TRP A 399 -3.09 -7.55 5.77
CA TRP A 399 -3.52 -8.92 6.05
C TRP A 399 -5.04 -9.03 6.02
N MET A 400 -5.52 -10.25 5.81
CA MET A 400 -6.89 -10.65 6.08
C MET A 400 -6.92 -11.77 7.11
N ILE A 401 -7.95 -11.78 7.92
CA ILE A 401 -8.22 -12.72 8.99
C ILE A 401 -9.54 -13.41 8.70
N LEU A 402 -9.54 -14.73 8.53
CA LEU A 402 -10.74 -15.53 8.36
C LEU A 402 -11.23 -15.97 9.75
N SER A 403 -12.48 -15.67 10.10
CA SER A 403 -12.99 -15.89 11.45
C SER A 403 -14.44 -16.39 11.48
N GLY A 404 -14.91 -16.72 12.67
CA GLY A 404 -16.26 -17.22 12.91
C GLY A 404 -16.49 -18.64 12.41
N ASN A 405 -17.61 -18.88 11.73
CA ASN A 405 -18.00 -20.20 11.23
C ASN A 405 -17.37 -20.49 9.84
N LYS A 406 -16.14 -20.95 9.84
CA LYS A 406 -15.40 -21.29 8.62
C LYS A 406 -15.94 -22.55 7.90
N ALA A 407 -16.73 -23.38 8.58
CA ALA A 407 -17.24 -24.62 8.00
C ALA A 407 -18.18 -24.37 6.81
N ILE A 408 -18.89 -23.23 6.80
CA ILE A 408 -19.81 -22.86 5.71
C ILE A 408 -19.11 -22.25 4.50
N ALA A 409 -17.81 -21.94 4.59
CA ALA A 409 -17.05 -21.23 3.57
C ALA A 409 -15.78 -21.98 3.11
N GLN A 410 -15.73 -23.31 3.27
CA GLN A 410 -14.53 -24.10 2.97
C GLN A 410 -14.08 -23.98 1.53
N ASP A 411 -15.01 -23.98 0.58
CA ASP A 411 -14.72 -23.85 -0.84
C ASP A 411 -14.18 -22.46 -1.19
N TYR A 412 -14.77 -21.41 -0.62
CA TYR A 412 -14.25 -20.05 -0.73
C TYR A 412 -12.82 -19.92 -0.15
N ILE A 413 -12.57 -20.52 1.03
CA ILE A 413 -11.25 -20.54 1.66
C ILE A 413 -10.23 -21.25 0.76
N GLU A 414 -10.64 -22.33 0.10
CA GLU A 414 -9.81 -23.01 -0.91
C GLU A 414 -9.50 -22.10 -2.10
N GLY A 415 -10.47 -21.34 -2.61
CA GLY A 415 -10.27 -20.33 -3.64
C GLY A 415 -9.24 -19.27 -3.24
N ILE A 416 -9.34 -18.74 -2.02
CA ILE A 416 -8.34 -17.82 -1.46
C ILE A 416 -6.95 -18.46 -1.39
N ARG A 417 -6.86 -19.74 -0.98
CA ARG A 417 -5.60 -20.48 -0.92
C ARG A 417 -4.99 -20.64 -2.30
N MET A 418 -5.78 -21.02 -3.31
CA MET A 418 -5.35 -21.17 -4.69
C MET A 418 -4.79 -19.85 -5.25
N LEU A 419 -5.51 -18.76 -5.13
CA LEU A 419 -5.08 -17.44 -5.62
C LEU A 419 -3.83 -16.94 -4.88
N SER A 420 -3.73 -17.18 -3.57
CA SER A 420 -2.55 -16.85 -2.79
C SER A 420 -1.32 -17.64 -3.24
N ASN A 421 -1.49 -18.94 -3.57
CA ASN A 421 -0.41 -19.77 -4.11
C ASN A 421 0.02 -19.30 -5.52
N MET A 422 -0.93 -18.91 -6.37
CA MET A 422 -0.62 -18.42 -7.73
C MET A 422 0.25 -17.16 -7.72
N ARG A 423 0.07 -16.26 -6.74
CA ARG A 423 0.92 -15.07 -6.60
C ARG A 423 2.24 -15.33 -5.89
N LEU A 424 2.50 -16.54 -5.39
CA LEU A 424 3.65 -17.01 -4.59
C LEU A 424 3.63 -16.47 -3.15
N CYS A 425 4.00 -15.23 -2.92
CA CYS A 425 3.95 -14.60 -1.58
C CYS A 425 3.76 -13.08 -1.69
N SER A 426 3.44 -12.43 -0.58
CA SER A 426 3.50 -10.96 -0.48
C SER A 426 4.94 -10.50 -0.19
N ASN A 427 5.16 -9.19 -0.19
CA ASN A 427 6.44 -8.52 0.07
C ASN A 427 7.09 -9.01 1.37
N VAL A 428 8.15 -9.81 1.27
CA VAL A 428 8.80 -10.45 2.42
C VAL A 428 9.45 -9.43 3.36
N PRO A 429 10.20 -8.42 2.89
CA PRO A 429 10.72 -7.35 3.76
C PRO A 429 9.64 -6.64 4.58
N ALA A 430 8.47 -6.43 3.99
CA ALA A 430 7.38 -5.79 4.73
C ALA A 430 6.67 -6.72 5.72
N GLN A 431 6.66 -8.02 5.47
CA GLN A 431 6.17 -9.01 6.42
C GLN A 431 7.07 -9.14 7.66
N SER A 432 8.39 -9.01 7.49
CA SER A 432 9.35 -9.22 8.58
C SER A 432 9.12 -8.27 9.76
N ILE A 433 8.65 -7.06 9.50
CA ILE A 433 8.43 -6.03 10.53
C ILE A 433 7.06 -6.08 11.21
N VAL A 434 6.16 -6.96 10.82
CA VAL A 434 4.78 -6.99 11.36
C VAL A 434 4.79 -7.26 12.86
N GLN A 435 5.65 -8.16 13.33
CA GLN A 435 5.76 -8.47 14.75
C GLN A 435 6.21 -7.25 15.55
N THR A 436 7.24 -6.56 15.12
CA THR A 436 7.77 -5.35 15.77
C THR A 436 6.75 -4.22 15.74
N ALA A 437 6.07 -4.03 14.61
CA ALA A 437 5.05 -2.99 14.47
C ALA A 437 3.84 -3.24 15.39
N LEU A 438 3.32 -4.46 15.44
CA LEU A 438 2.14 -4.77 16.26
C LEU A 438 2.45 -4.90 17.76
N GLY A 439 3.64 -5.38 18.12
CA GLY A 439 4.08 -5.56 19.50
C GLY A 439 4.81 -4.36 20.10
N GLY A 440 5.27 -3.42 19.26
CA GLY A 440 6.02 -2.25 19.69
C GLY A 440 5.16 -1.07 20.11
N TYR A 441 5.81 0.08 20.25
CA TYR A 441 5.15 1.32 20.63
C TYR A 441 4.18 1.82 19.55
N GLN A 442 2.94 2.10 19.94
CA GLN A 442 1.88 2.56 19.04
C GLN A 442 1.87 4.08 18.94
N SER A 443 2.86 4.66 18.27
CA SER A 443 3.08 6.11 18.18
C SER A 443 1.91 6.89 17.56
N VAL A 444 1.05 6.22 16.79
CA VAL A 444 -0.13 6.85 16.18
C VAL A 444 -1.06 7.47 17.22
N SER A 445 -1.18 6.89 18.40
CA SER A 445 -2.03 7.40 19.48
C SER A 445 -1.67 8.82 19.91
N ASN A 446 -0.38 9.19 19.84
CA ASN A 446 0.06 10.54 20.17
C ASN A 446 -0.46 11.61 19.21
N TYR A 447 -0.84 11.22 17.99
CA TYR A 447 -1.40 12.16 17.00
C TYR A 447 -2.91 12.37 17.15
N LEU A 448 -3.60 11.52 17.93
CA LEU A 448 -5.07 11.39 17.94
C LEU A 448 -5.75 11.96 19.18
N THR A 449 -4.98 12.43 20.14
CA THR A 449 -5.45 13.05 21.39
C THR A 449 -5.32 14.58 21.32
N PRO A 450 -6.04 15.34 22.15
CA PRO A 450 -5.85 16.79 22.25
C PRO A 450 -4.37 17.19 22.38
N GLY A 451 -3.91 18.13 21.56
CA GLY A 451 -2.51 18.48 21.41
C GLY A 451 -1.74 17.61 20.39
N GLY A 452 -2.30 16.51 19.96
CA GLY A 452 -1.75 15.66 18.89
C GLY A 452 -2.00 16.23 17.50
N ARG A 453 -1.05 16.03 16.61
CA ARG A 453 -1.03 16.71 15.31
C ARG A 453 -2.27 16.42 14.45
N ILE A 454 -2.73 15.18 14.34
CA ILE A 454 -3.93 14.84 13.53
C ILE A 454 -5.18 15.39 14.18
N TYR A 455 -5.26 15.35 15.51
CA TYR A 455 -6.37 15.90 16.27
C TYR A 455 -6.50 17.41 16.01
N GLU A 456 -5.43 18.16 16.18
CA GLU A 456 -5.43 19.63 16.00
C GLU A 456 -5.69 20.03 14.54
N GLN A 457 -5.18 19.27 13.59
CA GLN A 457 -5.46 19.47 12.16
C GLN A 457 -6.95 19.23 11.84
N ARG A 458 -7.56 18.17 12.41
CA ARG A 458 -8.99 17.92 12.28
C ARG A 458 -9.82 19.08 12.84
N GLU A 459 -9.54 19.49 14.06
CA GLU A 459 -10.28 20.59 14.71
C GLU A 459 -10.20 21.88 13.88
N CYS A 460 -9.00 22.22 13.45
CA CYS A 460 -8.75 23.42 12.66
C CYS A 460 -9.57 23.46 11.37
N ILE A 461 -9.47 22.40 10.55
CA ILE A 461 -10.15 22.37 9.23
C ILE A 461 -11.65 22.16 9.39
N TYR A 462 -12.10 21.38 10.38
CA TYR A 462 -13.52 21.20 10.68
C TYR A 462 -14.19 22.54 10.98
N GLN A 463 -13.62 23.32 11.89
CA GLN A 463 -14.19 24.61 12.25
C GLN A 463 -14.15 25.57 11.06
N ALA A 464 -13.03 25.65 10.34
CA ALA A 464 -12.89 26.54 9.20
C ALA A 464 -13.90 26.22 8.08
N LEU A 465 -14.12 24.94 7.75
CA LEU A 465 -15.11 24.56 6.72
C LEU A 465 -16.55 24.78 7.19
N LYS A 466 -16.85 24.53 8.46
CA LYS A 466 -18.19 24.75 9.04
C LYS A 466 -18.61 26.22 9.00
N ASP A 467 -17.66 27.14 9.11
CA ASP A 467 -17.91 28.57 9.12
C ASP A 467 -18.12 29.15 7.70
N ILE A 468 -17.90 28.36 6.63
CA ILE A 468 -18.12 28.80 5.24
C ILE A 468 -19.62 28.76 4.90
N PRO A 469 -20.25 29.88 4.52
CA PRO A 469 -21.66 29.90 4.18
C PRO A 469 -21.99 29.04 2.95
N GLY A 470 -22.82 28.02 3.13
CA GLY A 470 -23.22 27.08 2.08
C GLY A 470 -22.42 25.79 2.11
N LEU A 471 -21.56 25.58 3.12
CA LEU A 471 -21.03 24.28 3.47
C LEU A 471 -21.66 23.76 4.76
N SER A 472 -21.80 22.46 4.84
CA SER A 472 -22.05 21.73 6.08
C SER A 472 -21.10 20.53 6.15
N VAL A 473 -20.77 20.08 7.36
CA VAL A 473 -19.84 18.98 7.54
C VAL A 473 -20.14 18.25 8.84
N VAL A 474 -20.22 16.92 8.76
CA VAL A 474 -20.26 16.06 9.94
C VAL A 474 -18.83 15.90 10.47
N LYS A 475 -18.66 16.10 11.78
CA LYS A 475 -17.34 15.98 12.41
C LYS A 475 -16.85 14.52 12.37
N PRO A 476 -15.71 14.22 11.72
CA PRO A 476 -15.20 12.86 11.69
C PRO A 476 -14.72 12.41 13.07
N LYS A 477 -15.01 11.16 13.42
CA LYS A 477 -14.61 10.53 14.69
C LYS A 477 -13.32 9.72 14.56
N ALA A 478 -12.91 9.44 13.31
CA ALA A 478 -11.76 8.58 13.03
C ALA A 478 -11.11 8.89 11.67
N ALA A 479 -10.06 8.14 11.33
CA ALA A 479 -9.27 8.29 10.10
C ALA A 479 -8.63 9.70 9.97
N PHE A 480 -8.51 10.23 8.77
CA PHE A 480 -8.03 11.58 8.50
C PHE A 480 -8.72 12.21 7.29
N TYR A 481 -10.04 11.99 7.22
CA TYR A 481 -10.93 12.46 6.15
C TYR A 481 -12.12 13.22 6.70
N MET A 482 -12.55 14.21 5.94
CA MET A 482 -13.85 14.88 6.06
C MET A 482 -14.59 14.79 4.74
N PHE A 483 -15.91 14.81 4.80
CA PHE A 483 -16.78 14.74 3.63
C PHE A 483 -17.82 15.87 3.65
N PRO A 484 -17.37 17.12 3.37
CA PRO A 484 -18.25 18.30 3.41
C PRO A 484 -19.28 18.26 2.29
N LYS A 485 -20.46 18.84 2.60
CA LYS A 485 -21.60 19.03 1.71
C LYS A 485 -21.70 20.45 1.21
N LEU A 486 -21.98 20.61 -0.08
CA LEU A 486 -22.26 21.87 -0.76
C LEU A 486 -23.78 22.14 -0.80
N ASP A 487 -24.18 23.37 -0.58
CA ASP A 487 -25.54 23.83 -0.92
C ASP A 487 -25.67 23.89 -2.45
N VAL A 488 -26.20 22.83 -3.04
CA VAL A 488 -26.35 22.69 -4.50
C VAL A 488 -27.23 23.78 -5.12
N LYS A 489 -28.21 24.32 -4.36
CA LYS A 489 -29.09 25.39 -4.84
C LYS A 489 -28.36 26.73 -4.86
N LYS A 490 -27.62 27.02 -3.80
CA LYS A 490 -26.84 28.26 -3.69
C LYS A 490 -25.77 28.37 -4.76
N PHE A 491 -25.05 27.26 -5.00
CA PHE A 491 -23.90 27.21 -5.93
C PHE A 491 -24.26 26.68 -7.32
N HIS A 492 -25.52 26.35 -7.57
CA HIS A 492 -26.03 25.77 -8.83
C HIS A 492 -25.27 24.51 -9.26
N ILE A 493 -24.90 23.65 -8.30
CA ILE A 493 -24.12 22.44 -8.56
C ILE A 493 -25.00 21.41 -9.27
N THR A 494 -24.51 20.88 -10.38
CA THR A 494 -25.12 19.78 -11.13
C THR A 494 -24.10 18.65 -11.40
N ASN A 495 -22.81 18.94 -11.21
CA ASN A 495 -21.71 18.01 -11.43
C ASN A 495 -20.58 18.34 -10.44
N ASP A 496 -20.33 17.46 -9.50
CA ASP A 496 -19.32 17.62 -8.45
C ASP A 496 -17.88 17.43 -8.95
N GLU A 497 -17.67 16.62 -10.01
CA GLU A 497 -16.37 16.52 -10.69
C GLU A 497 -15.99 17.86 -11.33
N GLN A 498 -16.94 18.50 -12.02
CA GLN A 498 -16.72 19.81 -12.60
C GLN A 498 -16.45 20.88 -11.53
N PHE A 499 -17.15 20.81 -10.37
CA PHE A 499 -16.84 21.67 -9.22
C PHE A 499 -15.39 21.49 -8.76
N ALA A 500 -14.92 20.24 -8.62
CA ALA A 500 -13.56 19.94 -8.22
C ALA A 500 -12.53 20.45 -9.24
N LEU A 501 -12.80 20.31 -10.54
CA LEU A 501 -11.97 20.84 -11.62
C LEU A 501 -11.91 22.38 -11.61
N ASP A 502 -13.05 23.05 -11.41
CA ASP A 502 -13.11 24.51 -11.37
C ASP A 502 -12.35 25.07 -10.15
N LEU A 503 -12.50 24.45 -8.97
CA LEU A 503 -11.73 24.79 -7.78
C LEU A 503 -10.22 24.56 -7.99
N LEU A 504 -9.83 23.46 -8.60
CA LEU A 504 -8.43 23.17 -8.92
C LEU A 504 -7.85 24.23 -9.85
N ARG A 505 -8.55 24.57 -10.93
CA ARG A 505 -8.09 25.56 -11.91
C ARG A 505 -7.98 26.95 -11.38
N ASP A 506 -8.93 27.36 -10.53
CA ASP A 506 -8.96 28.69 -9.93
C ASP A 506 -8.00 28.79 -8.73
N LYS A 507 -8.21 27.98 -7.69
CA LYS A 507 -7.53 28.12 -6.38
C LYS A 507 -6.32 27.20 -6.20
N LYS A 508 -6.05 26.31 -7.17
CA LYS A 508 -4.93 25.35 -7.10
C LYS A 508 -5.06 24.39 -5.92
N ILE A 509 -6.30 23.97 -5.62
CA ILE A 509 -6.61 22.99 -4.58
C ILE A 509 -7.06 21.70 -5.25
N LEU A 510 -6.40 20.60 -4.92
CA LEU A 510 -6.75 19.26 -5.37
C LEU A 510 -7.50 18.52 -4.27
N LEU A 511 -8.75 18.21 -4.52
CA LEU A 511 -9.61 17.36 -3.69
C LEU A 511 -10.31 16.31 -4.58
N ILE A 512 -11.06 15.39 -3.98
CA ILE A 512 -11.84 14.39 -4.73
C ILE A 512 -13.32 14.66 -4.50
N HIS A 513 -14.08 14.70 -5.59
CA HIS A 513 -15.53 14.87 -5.60
C HIS A 513 -16.26 13.65 -5.01
N GLY A 514 -17.51 13.83 -4.59
CA GLY A 514 -18.33 12.80 -3.95
C GLY A 514 -18.62 11.61 -4.84
N GLY A 515 -18.88 11.86 -6.12
CA GLY A 515 -19.10 10.81 -7.13
C GLY A 515 -17.92 9.83 -7.24
N GLY A 516 -16.69 10.27 -6.98
CA GLY A 516 -15.50 9.41 -6.93
C GLY A 516 -15.49 8.43 -5.74
N PHE A 517 -16.47 8.50 -4.84
CA PHE A 517 -16.74 7.56 -3.74
C PHE A 517 -18.13 6.91 -3.86
N HIS A 518 -18.67 6.86 -5.07
CA HIS A 518 -20.02 6.34 -5.38
C HIS A 518 -21.14 7.02 -4.57
N TRP A 519 -20.96 8.28 -4.21
CA TRP A 519 -22.03 9.10 -3.67
C TRP A 519 -22.91 9.61 -4.81
N GLU A 520 -24.22 9.38 -4.72
CA GLU A 520 -25.13 9.64 -5.86
C GLU A 520 -25.43 11.12 -6.08
N GLN A 521 -25.39 11.92 -5.00
CA GLN A 521 -25.72 13.33 -5.11
C GLN A 521 -24.47 14.17 -5.44
N PRO A 522 -24.53 15.15 -6.36
CA PRO A 522 -23.37 15.95 -6.75
C PRO A 522 -23.08 17.04 -5.72
N ASP A 523 -23.13 16.75 -4.43
CA ASP A 523 -23.13 17.73 -3.37
C ASP A 523 -22.01 17.55 -2.33
N HIS A 524 -21.12 16.59 -2.49
CA HIS A 524 -20.04 16.34 -1.55
C HIS A 524 -18.66 16.35 -2.19
N PHE A 525 -17.65 16.53 -1.36
CA PHE A 525 -16.23 16.32 -1.69
C PHE A 525 -15.44 15.87 -0.48
N ARG A 526 -14.34 15.16 -0.69
CA ARG A 526 -13.48 14.70 0.40
C ARG A 526 -12.32 15.64 0.62
N VAL A 527 -12.06 15.98 1.90
CA VAL A 527 -10.89 16.71 2.38
C VAL A 527 -10.02 15.79 3.24
N VAL A 528 -8.73 15.71 2.93
CA VAL A 528 -7.72 15.04 3.75
C VAL A 528 -7.05 16.07 4.66
N TYR A 529 -7.06 15.86 5.99
CA TYR A 529 -6.51 16.82 6.94
C TYR A 529 -5.11 16.44 7.48
N LEU A 530 -4.26 15.86 6.61
CA LEU A 530 -2.86 15.54 6.91
C LEU A 530 -1.87 16.70 6.71
N PRO A 531 -2.14 17.73 5.85
CA PRO A 531 -1.29 18.90 5.75
C PRO A 531 -1.18 19.67 7.07
N ARG A 532 -0.14 20.48 7.23
CA ARG A 532 0.03 21.33 8.43
C ARG A 532 -1.11 22.33 8.55
N ILE A 533 -1.34 22.83 9.77
CA ILE A 533 -2.45 23.74 10.11
C ILE A 533 -2.43 24.99 9.22
N GLU A 534 -1.25 25.52 8.90
CA GLU A 534 -1.10 26.71 8.06
C GLU A 534 -1.64 26.45 6.64
N VAL A 535 -1.32 25.28 6.08
CA VAL A 535 -1.79 24.86 4.75
C VAL A 535 -3.29 24.57 4.77
N LEU A 536 -3.81 24.00 5.85
CA LEU A 536 -5.25 23.73 5.99
C LEU A 536 -6.04 25.03 6.11
N LYS A 537 -5.55 26.02 6.85
CA LYS A 537 -6.15 27.36 6.92
C LYS A 537 -6.15 28.05 5.57
N GLU A 538 -4.99 28.08 4.89
CA GLU A 538 -4.88 28.63 3.54
C GLU A 538 -5.87 27.96 2.57
N SER A 539 -6.01 26.62 2.67
CA SER A 539 -6.95 25.87 1.84
C SER A 539 -8.40 26.24 2.14
N ALA A 540 -8.77 26.38 3.40
CA ALA A 540 -10.12 26.80 3.81
C ALA A 540 -10.43 28.22 3.36
N ASP A 541 -9.50 29.17 3.52
CA ASP A 541 -9.64 30.56 3.07
C ASP A 541 -9.84 30.63 1.54
N LYS A 542 -9.08 29.87 0.78
CA LYS A 542 -9.23 29.76 -0.68
C LYS A 542 -10.56 29.13 -1.10
N ILE A 543 -11.05 28.11 -0.38
CA ILE A 543 -12.37 27.52 -0.63
C ILE A 543 -13.46 28.54 -0.31
N ALA A 544 -13.36 29.28 0.80
CA ALA A 544 -14.30 30.32 1.17
C ALA A 544 -14.34 31.43 0.11
N ASP A 545 -13.17 31.91 -0.32
CA ASP A 545 -13.07 32.93 -1.37
C ASP A 545 -13.70 32.45 -2.68
N PHE A 546 -13.38 31.21 -3.12
CA PHE A 546 -13.98 30.59 -4.31
C PHE A 546 -15.51 30.52 -4.21
N LEU A 547 -16.03 30.00 -3.11
CA LEU A 547 -17.48 29.86 -2.90
C LEU A 547 -18.22 31.20 -2.73
N SER A 548 -17.51 32.30 -2.47
CA SER A 548 -18.13 33.64 -2.36
C SER A 548 -18.73 34.13 -3.67
N TYR A 549 -18.22 33.68 -4.82
CA TYR A 549 -18.66 34.11 -6.17
C TYR A 549 -19.00 32.95 -7.10
N TYR A 550 -18.70 31.69 -6.73
CA TYR A 550 -18.89 30.54 -7.62
C TYR A 550 -20.35 30.16 -7.81
N GLN A 551 -20.70 29.94 -9.07
CA GLN A 551 -21.95 29.33 -9.52
C GLN A 551 -21.64 28.52 -10.78
N GLN A 552 -21.91 27.20 -10.76
CA GLN A 552 -21.43 26.27 -11.78
C GLN A 552 -21.91 26.57 -13.21
N ASN A 553 -23.11 27.06 -13.42
CA ASN A 553 -23.72 27.22 -14.75
C ASN A 553 -23.82 28.66 -15.23
N ARG A 554 -22.98 29.57 -14.72
CA ARG A 554 -22.93 30.98 -15.16
C ARG A 554 -21.93 31.24 -16.30
N ARG A 555 -21.55 30.24 -17.08
CA ARG A 555 -20.73 30.41 -18.28
C ARG A 555 -21.57 30.51 -19.53
#